data_151f07c3b7223ce80ae4015199dca1cc
#
_entry.id   151f07c3b7223ce80ae4015199dca1cc
#
_cell.length_a   1.000
_cell.length_b   1.000
_cell.length_c   1.000
_cell.angle_alpha   90.00
_cell.angle_beta   90.00
_cell.angle_gamma   90.00
#
_symmetry.space_group_name_H-M   'P 1'
#
loop_
_entity.id
_entity.type
_entity.pdbx_description
1 polymer ?
#
loop_
_entity_poly.entity_id
_entity_poly.type
_entity_poly.pdbx_seq_one_letter_code
_entity_poly.pdbx_strand_id
1 'polypeptide(L)'
;MILLEEQNKVYREKIMEFIIDTVDLEEIKEAVSYMPIVGVTSNPSIVKKTSPEDFFAHMRAIRDIIGKDRSLHIQVISKDCQSMVKEAHRILEEIDRQVYIKVPVSYEGIKAIKILKEENIHVTATAVYDLMQAYMALAAGADYIAPYVNRIGNLGADPMELINELSNRIVMDGYDTKIVAASFKGVQQIRDAFNYGAQSITAPVEILKQIFKNPSIEKAVDDFN
;
A
#
# COMPACT_ATOMS: atom_id res chain seq x y z
N MET A 1 -0.18 10.80 -34.18
CA MET A 1 0.73 9.86 -33.54
C MET A 1 0.93 10.25 -32.07
N ILE A 2 1.29 11.48 -31.74
CA ILE A 2 1.49 11.94 -30.33
C ILE A 2 0.22 11.80 -29.47
N LEU A 3 -0.99 12.12 -30.00
CA LEU A 3 -2.25 12.00 -29.27
C LEU A 3 -2.64 10.54 -28.94
N LEU A 4 -2.23 9.58 -29.78
CA LEU A 4 -2.47 8.15 -29.52
C LEU A 4 -1.47 7.57 -28.50
N GLU A 5 -0.25 8.11 -28.43
CA GLU A 5 0.73 7.74 -27.40
C GLU A 5 0.34 8.29 -26.04
N GLU A 6 -0.15 9.53 -25.96
CA GLU A 6 -0.67 10.11 -24.72
C GLU A 6 -1.94 9.41 -24.22
N GLN A 7 -2.89 9.09 -25.12
CA GLN A 7 -4.06 8.28 -24.78
C GLN A 7 -3.68 6.87 -24.33
N ASN A 8 -2.70 6.21 -24.96
CA ASN A 8 -2.20 4.92 -24.54
C ASN A 8 -1.45 4.97 -23.19
N LYS A 9 -0.80 6.10 -22.85
CA LYS A 9 -0.18 6.30 -21.55
C LYS A 9 -1.23 6.41 -20.45
N VAL A 10 -2.31 7.14 -20.68
CA VAL A 10 -3.46 7.26 -19.77
C VAL A 10 -4.20 5.93 -19.57
N TYR A 11 -4.26 5.07 -20.59
CA TYR A 11 -4.88 3.74 -20.47
C TYR A 11 -3.97 2.67 -19.84
N ARG A 12 -2.64 2.84 -19.83
CA ARG A 12 -1.69 1.90 -19.21
C ARG A 12 -1.62 1.97 -17.69
N GLU A 13 -2.13 3.03 -17.05
CA GLU A 13 -1.98 3.30 -15.62
C GLU A 13 -3.22 2.96 -14.76
N LYS A 14 -4.25 2.32 -15.30
CA LYS A 14 -5.43 1.86 -14.53
C LYS A 14 -5.39 0.37 -14.24
N ILE A 15 -4.26 -0.13 -13.72
CA ILE A 15 -4.18 -1.52 -13.23
C ILE A 15 -4.56 -1.50 -11.76
N MET A 16 -5.58 -2.27 -11.38
CA MET A 16 -5.87 -2.53 -9.97
C MET A 16 -4.69 -3.26 -9.34
N GLU A 17 -4.14 -2.71 -8.28
CA GLU A 17 -2.99 -3.26 -7.59
C GLU A 17 -3.41 -4.00 -6.31
N PHE A 18 -3.12 -5.29 -6.25
CA PHE A 18 -3.27 -6.10 -5.05
C PHE A 18 -1.93 -6.24 -4.36
N ILE A 19 -1.84 -5.70 -3.15
CA ILE A 19 -0.66 -5.77 -2.28
C ILE A 19 -1.04 -6.58 -1.04
N ILE A 20 -0.13 -7.39 -0.52
CA ILE A 20 -0.35 -8.16 0.70
C ILE A 20 0.29 -7.49 1.91
N ASP A 21 -0.41 -7.51 3.06
CA ASP A 21 0.03 -6.90 4.32
C ASP A 21 0.51 -8.00 5.28
N THR A 22 1.73 -8.49 5.06
CA THR A 22 2.35 -9.56 5.84
C THR A 22 3.88 -9.50 5.77
N VAL A 23 4.55 -10.13 6.74
CA VAL A 23 5.99 -10.39 6.72
C VAL A 23 6.32 -11.87 6.85
N ASP A 24 5.33 -12.74 6.80
CA ASP A 24 5.54 -14.20 6.81
C ASP A 24 6.07 -14.65 5.43
N LEU A 25 7.28 -15.22 5.42
CA LEU A 25 7.98 -15.58 4.18
C LEU A 25 7.25 -16.68 3.40
N GLU A 26 6.68 -17.67 4.08
CA GLU A 26 5.99 -18.76 3.41
C GLU A 26 4.64 -18.30 2.85
N GLU A 27 3.92 -17.46 3.61
CA GLU A 27 2.68 -16.84 3.15
C GLU A 27 2.92 -15.94 1.91
N ILE A 28 4.04 -15.18 1.89
CA ILE A 28 4.42 -14.35 0.73
C ILE A 28 4.72 -15.24 -0.48
N LYS A 29 5.57 -16.29 -0.33
CA LYS A 29 5.90 -17.22 -1.41
C LYS A 29 4.64 -17.85 -2.02
N GLU A 30 3.77 -18.35 -1.15
CA GLU A 30 2.51 -18.93 -1.58
C GLU A 30 1.67 -17.90 -2.36
N ALA A 31 1.41 -16.73 -1.77
CA ALA A 31 0.55 -15.72 -2.36
C ALA A 31 1.03 -15.24 -3.74
N VAL A 32 2.33 -14.95 -3.90
CA VAL A 32 2.88 -14.47 -5.19
C VAL A 32 2.91 -15.56 -6.26
N SER A 33 2.80 -16.83 -5.88
CA SER A 33 2.80 -17.96 -6.84
C SER A 33 1.47 -18.12 -7.60
N TYR A 34 0.34 -17.69 -7.00
CA TYR A 34 -0.99 -17.92 -7.60
C TYR A 34 -1.89 -16.68 -7.67
N MET A 35 -1.57 -15.60 -6.93
CA MET A 35 -2.34 -14.34 -7.01
C MET A 35 -1.54 -13.27 -7.77
N PRO A 36 -2.22 -12.33 -8.46
CA PRO A 36 -1.58 -11.22 -9.16
C PRO A 36 -1.10 -10.13 -8.17
N ILE A 37 -0.22 -10.52 -7.25
CA ILE A 37 0.33 -9.64 -6.22
C ILE A 37 1.43 -8.76 -6.83
N VAL A 38 1.33 -7.45 -6.61
CA VAL A 38 2.30 -6.46 -7.11
C VAL A 38 3.17 -5.86 -6.02
N GLY A 39 2.97 -6.24 -4.75
CA GLY A 39 3.79 -5.72 -3.67
C GLY A 39 3.48 -6.34 -2.31
N VAL A 40 4.31 -5.97 -1.35
CA VAL A 40 4.20 -6.35 0.06
C VAL A 40 4.29 -5.09 0.92
N THR A 41 3.38 -4.95 1.88
CA THR A 41 3.49 -3.94 2.93
C THR A 41 3.76 -4.59 4.27
N SER A 42 4.46 -3.88 5.11
CA SER A 42 4.61 -4.21 6.52
C SER A 42 4.18 -3.03 7.40
N ASN A 43 3.99 -3.31 8.68
CA ASN A 43 3.82 -2.30 9.70
C ASN A 43 4.40 -2.82 11.04
N PRO A 44 4.68 -1.95 12.02
CA PRO A 44 5.32 -2.36 13.27
C PRO A 44 4.57 -3.45 14.04
N SER A 45 3.24 -3.48 13.95
CA SER A 45 2.44 -4.50 14.65
C SER A 45 2.60 -5.89 14.02
N ILE A 46 2.69 -5.97 12.70
CA ILE A 46 2.91 -7.22 11.97
C ILE A 46 4.34 -7.72 12.23
N VAL A 47 5.35 -6.84 12.10
CA VAL A 47 6.74 -7.18 12.38
C VAL A 47 6.92 -7.66 13.83
N LYS A 48 6.31 -6.96 14.80
CA LYS A 48 6.35 -7.37 16.22
C LYS A 48 5.73 -8.74 16.47
N LYS A 49 4.66 -9.08 15.75
CA LYS A 49 3.98 -10.39 15.88
C LYS A 49 4.85 -11.53 15.37
N THR A 50 5.55 -11.31 14.26
CA THR A 50 6.49 -12.29 13.67
C THR A 50 7.81 -12.35 14.46
N SER A 51 8.23 -11.23 15.07
CA SER A 51 9.45 -11.10 15.89
C SER A 51 10.70 -11.69 15.25
N PRO A 52 11.10 -11.26 14.03
CA PRO A 52 12.31 -11.78 13.40
C PRO A 52 13.55 -11.45 14.25
N GLU A 53 14.51 -12.37 14.33
CA GLU A 53 15.78 -12.17 15.07
C GLU A 53 16.60 -11.00 14.50
N ASP A 54 16.65 -10.89 13.16
CA ASP A 54 17.26 -9.77 12.44
C ASP A 54 16.24 -9.18 11.48
N PHE A 55 15.80 -7.97 11.76
CA PHE A 55 14.82 -7.24 10.95
C PHE A 55 15.29 -7.03 9.51
N PHE A 56 16.51 -6.56 9.32
CA PHE A 56 17.01 -6.26 7.96
C PHE A 56 17.26 -7.51 7.14
N ALA A 57 17.82 -8.56 7.75
CA ALA A 57 17.95 -9.86 7.09
C ALA A 57 16.59 -10.41 6.64
N HIS A 58 15.58 -10.27 7.50
CA HIS A 58 14.21 -10.70 7.18
C HIS A 58 13.60 -9.89 6.02
N MET A 59 13.76 -8.55 6.02
CA MET A 59 13.27 -7.70 4.93
C MET A 59 13.99 -7.97 3.60
N ARG A 60 15.31 -8.28 3.64
CA ARG A 60 16.04 -8.74 2.45
C ARG A 60 15.49 -10.07 1.93
N ALA A 61 15.17 -11.02 2.81
CA ALA A 61 14.55 -12.29 2.42
C ALA A 61 13.18 -12.07 1.74
N ILE A 62 12.36 -11.13 2.22
CA ILE A 62 11.12 -10.73 1.55
C ILE A 62 11.43 -10.17 0.16
N ARG A 63 12.42 -9.26 0.04
CA ARG A 63 12.84 -8.67 -1.24
C ARG A 63 13.30 -9.75 -2.23
N ASP A 64 14.04 -10.75 -1.78
CA ASP A 64 14.50 -11.86 -2.62
C ASP A 64 13.33 -12.71 -3.16
N ILE A 65 12.30 -12.93 -2.34
CA ILE A 65 11.09 -13.65 -2.76
C ILE A 65 10.29 -12.88 -3.80
N ILE A 66 10.06 -11.58 -3.57
CA ILE A 66 9.18 -10.79 -4.44
C ILE A 66 9.89 -10.22 -5.67
N GLY A 67 11.23 -10.23 -5.70
CA GLY A 67 12.02 -9.62 -6.75
C GLY A 67 11.94 -8.09 -6.75
N LYS A 68 12.51 -7.45 -7.78
CA LYS A 68 12.54 -5.98 -7.92
C LYS A 68 11.31 -5.41 -8.64
N ASP A 69 10.54 -6.25 -9.32
CA ASP A 69 9.36 -5.82 -10.08
C ASP A 69 8.12 -5.58 -9.19
N ARG A 70 8.18 -6.00 -7.91
CA ARG A 70 7.13 -5.79 -6.92
C ARG A 70 7.56 -4.79 -5.88
N SER A 71 6.62 -3.95 -5.45
CA SER A 71 6.87 -2.95 -4.42
C SER A 71 7.05 -3.57 -3.03
N LEU A 72 7.97 -3.03 -2.25
CA LEU A 72 8.14 -3.35 -0.82
C LEU A 72 7.97 -2.07 -0.02
N HIS A 73 7.04 -2.07 0.93
CA HIS A 73 6.72 -0.89 1.74
C HIS A 73 7.07 -1.16 3.20
N ILE A 74 8.02 -0.40 3.76
CA ILE A 74 8.54 -0.57 5.11
C ILE A 74 8.31 0.70 5.92
N GLN A 75 7.75 0.56 7.12
CA GLN A 75 7.36 1.68 7.96
C GLN A 75 8.47 2.08 8.94
N VAL A 76 8.79 3.38 9.00
CA VAL A 76 9.61 3.97 10.07
C VAL A 76 8.84 3.99 11.39
N ILE A 77 9.56 3.82 12.49
CA ILE A 77 8.99 3.76 13.85
C ILE A 77 9.36 4.97 14.71
N SER A 78 10.33 5.75 14.28
CA SER A 78 10.73 7.00 14.95
C SER A 78 9.58 8.00 15.01
N LYS A 79 9.64 8.95 15.95
CA LYS A 79 8.54 9.89 16.21
C LYS A 79 8.82 11.32 15.73
N ASP A 80 10.08 11.71 15.67
CA ASP A 80 10.51 13.01 15.16
C ASP A 80 11.02 12.92 13.72
N CYS A 81 10.94 14.02 13.00
CA CYS A 81 11.27 14.12 11.59
C CYS A 81 12.71 13.66 11.29
N GLN A 82 13.70 14.13 12.02
CA GLN A 82 15.11 13.82 11.75
C GLN A 82 15.41 12.34 11.94
N SER A 83 14.86 11.74 13.00
CA SER A 83 15.01 10.31 13.26
C SER A 83 14.28 9.46 12.22
N MET A 84 13.09 9.89 11.73
CA MET A 84 12.38 9.21 10.63
C MET A 84 13.21 9.22 9.35
N VAL A 85 13.80 10.37 8.97
CA VAL A 85 14.63 10.49 7.77
C VAL A 85 15.89 9.61 7.88
N LYS A 86 16.57 9.64 9.05
CA LYS A 86 17.73 8.77 9.29
C LYS A 86 17.38 7.29 9.21
N GLU A 87 16.23 6.90 9.76
CA GLU A 87 15.74 5.51 9.70
C GLU A 87 15.40 5.11 8.26
N ALA A 88 14.79 6.01 7.48
CA ALA A 88 14.51 5.80 6.06
C ALA A 88 15.80 5.53 5.27
N HIS A 89 16.82 6.36 5.44
CA HIS A 89 18.12 6.14 4.79
C HIS A 89 18.71 4.79 5.15
N ARG A 90 18.68 4.41 6.44
CA ARG A 90 19.17 3.09 6.86
C ARG A 90 18.40 1.94 6.20
N ILE A 91 17.06 2.03 6.09
CA ILE A 91 16.24 1.02 5.40
C ILE A 91 16.68 0.88 3.94
N LEU A 92 16.90 2.01 3.25
CA LEU A 92 17.33 2.01 1.85
C LEU A 92 18.75 1.47 1.66
N GLU A 93 19.67 1.75 2.58
CA GLU A 93 21.05 1.25 2.56
C GLU A 93 21.10 -0.27 2.80
N GLU A 94 20.29 -0.77 3.75
CA GLU A 94 20.28 -2.17 4.15
C GLU A 94 19.53 -3.09 3.18
N ILE A 95 18.63 -2.55 2.36
CA ILE A 95 17.77 -3.33 1.47
C ILE A 95 17.98 -2.91 0.02
N ASP A 96 17.32 -1.85 -0.44
CA ASP A 96 17.53 -1.21 -1.74
C ASP A 96 16.76 0.13 -1.86
N ARG A 97 17.10 0.92 -2.90
CA ARG A 97 16.51 2.23 -3.14
C ARG A 97 15.09 2.21 -3.72
N GLN A 98 14.54 1.06 -4.07
CA GLN A 98 13.18 0.89 -4.61
C GLN A 98 12.15 0.67 -3.50
N VAL A 99 12.59 0.56 -2.23
CA VAL A 99 11.69 0.44 -1.09
C VAL A 99 10.88 1.73 -0.94
N TYR A 100 9.57 1.58 -0.76
CA TYR A 100 8.68 2.65 -0.36
C TYR A 100 8.73 2.81 1.16
N ILE A 101 9.20 3.96 1.61
CA ILE A 101 9.24 4.28 3.04
C ILE A 101 7.85 4.67 3.52
N LYS A 102 7.27 3.89 4.44
CA LYS A 102 5.97 4.23 5.04
C LYS A 102 6.17 5.20 6.19
N VAL A 103 5.56 6.38 6.08
CA VAL A 103 5.67 7.46 7.06
C VAL A 103 4.26 7.82 7.57
N PRO A 104 4.01 7.75 8.90
CA PRO A 104 2.73 8.17 9.47
C PRO A 104 2.46 9.66 9.24
N VAL A 105 1.22 10.05 8.93
CA VAL A 105 0.79 11.43 8.65
C VAL A 105 0.67 12.30 9.92
N SER A 106 1.67 12.23 10.79
CA SER A 106 1.82 13.17 11.91
C SER A 106 2.44 14.49 11.44
N TYR A 107 2.45 15.51 12.31
CA TYR A 107 3.12 16.77 12.02
C TYR A 107 4.60 16.57 11.65
N GLU A 108 5.32 15.76 12.40
CA GLU A 108 6.71 15.40 12.10
C GLU A 108 6.84 14.49 10.88
N GLY A 109 5.85 13.61 10.64
CA GLY A 109 5.79 12.76 9.46
C GLY A 109 5.64 13.54 8.16
N ILE A 110 4.79 14.57 8.11
CA ILE A 110 4.65 15.42 6.92
C ILE A 110 5.97 16.16 6.61
N LYS A 111 6.70 16.63 7.63
CA LYS A 111 8.04 17.20 7.43
C LYS A 111 9.01 16.16 6.84
N ALA A 112 9.00 14.92 7.37
CA ALA A 112 9.84 13.84 6.89
C ALA A 112 9.50 13.47 5.44
N ILE A 113 8.21 13.38 5.09
CA ILE A 113 7.76 13.12 3.72
C ILE A 113 8.34 14.15 2.75
N LYS A 114 8.26 15.45 3.06
CA LYS A 114 8.82 16.51 2.21
C LYS A 114 10.32 16.32 1.97
N ILE A 115 11.10 16.09 3.04
CA ILE A 115 12.56 15.89 2.92
C ILE A 115 12.86 14.66 2.05
N LEU A 116 12.21 13.52 2.31
CA LEU A 116 12.42 12.30 1.55
C LEU A 116 12.04 12.48 0.07
N LYS A 117 10.98 13.23 -0.22
CA LYS A 117 10.58 13.51 -1.61
C LYS A 117 11.55 14.47 -2.33
N GLU A 118 12.16 15.43 -1.65
CA GLU A 118 13.23 16.27 -2.19
C GLU A 118 14.48 15.44 -2.57
N GLU A 119 14.69 14.30 -1.90
CA GLU A 119 15.75 13.33 -2.20
C GLU A 119 15.35 12.26 -3.23
N ASN A 120 14.16 12.37 -3.85
CA ASN A 120 13.58 11.39 -4.79
C ASN A 120 13.41 9.98 -4.18
N ILE A 121 13.15 9.89 -2.89
CA ILE A 121 12.83 8.64 -2.20
C ILE A 121 11.34 8.34 -2.35
N HIS A 122 11.02 7.07 -2.57
CA HIS A 122 9.63 6.61 -2.63
C HIS A 122 8.98 6.61 -1.25
N VAL A 123 7.80 7.21 -1.14
CA VAL A 123 7.10 7.38 0.13
C VAL A 123 5.65 6.90 0.07
N THR A 124 5.25 6.14 1.08
CA THR A 124 3.85 5.82 1.37
C THR A 124 3.42 6.56 2.65
N ALA A 125 2.55 7.55 2.52
CA ALA A 125 1.92 8.20 3.67
C ALA A 125 0.91 7.25 4.31
N THR A 126 1.10 6.91 5.58
CA THR A 126 0.29 5.89 6.26
C THR A 126 -0.39 6.43 7.53
N ALA A 127 -1.27 5.59 8.13
CA ALA A 127 -2.11 5.98 9.25
C ALA A 127 -2.97 7.21 8.94
N VAL A 128 -3.57 7.22 7.76
CA VAL A 128 -4.49 8.27 7.32
C VAL A 128 -5.89 7.94 7.80
N TYR A 129 -6.48 8.86 8.56
CA TYR A 129 -7.83 8.74 9.14
C TYR A 129 -8.79 9.84 8.70
N ASP A 130 -8.26 10.90 8.10
CA ASP A 130 -9.01 12.10 7.75
C ASP A 130 -8.57 12.63 6.39
N LEU A 131 -9.50 13.25 5.65
CA LEU A 131 -9.27 13.75 4.30
C LEU A 131 -8.21 14.86 4.27
N MET A 132 -8.18 15.75 5.27
CA MET A 132 -7.17 16.81 5.33
C MET A 132 -5.77 16.26 5.58
N GLN A 133 -5.64 15.16 6.34
CA GLN A 133 -4.35 14.44 6.47
C GLN A 133 -3.92 13.87 5.11
N ALA A 134 -4.86 13.30 4.34
CA ALA A 134 -4.58 12.80 3.00
C ALA A 134 -4.14 13.93 2.06
N TYR A 135 -4.80 15.09 2.08
CA TYR A 135 -4.44 16.25 1.26
C TYR A 135 -3.06 16.81 1.63
N MET A 136 -2.71 16.85 2.91
CA MET A 136 -1.37 17.27 3.33
C MET A 136 -0.28 16.32 2.83
N ALA A 137 -0.54 14.99 2.87
CA ALA A 137 0.36 13.99 2.33
C ALA A 137 0.48 14.09 0.80
N LEU A 138 -0.64 14.34 0.10
CA LEU A 138 -0.68 14.56 -1.34
C LEU A 138 0.17 15.79 -1.75
N ALA A 139 -0.06 16.91 -1.08
CA ALA A 139 0.69 18.16 -1.31
C ALA A 139 2.19 18.04 -0.93
N ALA A 140 2.53 17.13 0.00
CA ALA A 140 3.92 16.81 0.34
C ALA A 140 4.59 15.89 -0.68
N GLY A 141 3.86 15.38 -1.69
CA GLY A 141 4.37 14.58 -2.80
C GLY A 141 4.46 13.08 -2.54
N ALA A 142 3.74 12.53 -1.55
CA ALA A 142 3.73 11.09 -1.31
C ALA A 142 3.30 10.30 -2.55
N ASP A 143 4.00 9.20 -2.86
CA ASP A 143 3.69 8.34 -4.02
C ASP A 143 2.46 7.47 -3.76
N TYR A 144 2.27 7.04 -2.50
CA TYR A 144 1.08 6.35 -2.05
C TYR A 144 0.50 7.01 -0.80
N ILE A 145 -0.82 7.02 -0.70
CA ILE A 145 -1.57 7.43 0.49
C ILE A 145 -2.43 6.27 0.97
N ALA A 146 -2.31 5.91 2.25
CA ALA A 146 -2.94 4.72 2.83
C ALA A 146 -4.06 5.07 3.84
N PRO A 147 -5.32 5.31 3.38
CA PRO A 147 -6.47 5.42 4.26
C PRO A 147 -6.76 4.09 4.98
N TYR A 148 -7.04 4.17 6.28
CA TYR A 148 -7.31 2.99 7.11
C TYR A 148 -8.81 2.69 7.18
N VAL A 149 -9.34 2.02 6.16
CA VAL A 149 -10.78 1.79 5.90
C VAL A 149 -11.55 1.34 7.13
N ASN A 150 -11.22 0.19 7.70
CA ASN A 150 -11.95 -0.32 8.85
C ASN A 150 -11.82 0.57 10.10
N ARG A 151 -10.66 1.21 10.29
CA ARG A 151 -10.44 2.07 11.46
C ARG A 151 -11.20 3.39 11.34
N ILE A 152 -11.28 3.97 10.15
CA ILE A 152 -12.10 5.16 9.87
C ILE A 152 -13.56 4.85 10.16
N GLY A 153 -14.07 3.72 9.65
CA GLY A 153 -15.45 3.27 9.96
C GLY A 153 -15.71 3.08 11.45
N ASN A 154 -14.76 2.54 12.21
CA ASN A 154 -14.87 2.38 13.66
C ASN A 154 -14.93 3.72 14.42
N LEU A 155 -14.43 4.81 13.82
CA LEU A 155 -14.54 6.17 14.36
C LEU A 155 -15.86 6.85 13.97
N GLY A 156 -16.73 6.18 13.20
CA GLY A 156 -18.01 6.71 12.76
C GLY A 156 -17.95 7.60 11.52
N ALA A 157 -16.81 7.65 10.82
CA ALA A 157 -16.65 8.34 9.54
C ALA A 157 -16.82 7.37 8.37
N ASP A 158 -17.15 7.89 7.18
CA ASP A 158 -17.25 7.09 5.96
C ASP A 158 -15.88 7.03 5.24
N PRO A 159 -15.20 5.88 5.23
CA PRO A 159 -13.93 5.74 4.53
C PRO A 159 -14.07 5.78 3.01
N MET A 160 -15.24 5.47 2.46
CA MET A 160 -15.47 5.47 1.01
C MET A 160 -15.63 6.90 0.49
N GLU A 161 -16.27 7.79 1.24
CA GLU A 161 -16.31 9.21 0.96
C GLU A 161 -14.89 9.79 0.90
N LEU A 162 -14.04 9.49 1.90
CA LEU A 162 -12.64 9.92 1.91
C LEU A 162 -11.88 9.44 0.67
N ILE A 163 -12.01 8.16 0.32
CA ILE A 163 -11.34 7.59 -0.86
C ILE A 163 -11.81 8.28 -2.14
N ASN A 164 -13.12 8.49 -2.30
CA ASN A 164 -13.70 9.13 -3.47
C ASN A 164 -13.22 10.57 -3.64
N GLU A 165 -13.25 11.36 -2.57
CA GLU A 165 -12.81 12.75 -2.62
C GLU A 165 -11.31 12.89 -2.88
N LEU A 166 -10.51 12.02 -2.25
CA LEU A 166 -9.06 11.98 -2.51
C LEU A 166 -8.76 11.57 -3.95
N SER A 167 -9.46 10.55 -4.48
CA SER A 167 -9.30 10.09 -5.87
C SER A 167 -9.67 11.19 -6.86
N ASN A 168 -10.77 11.89 -6.62
CA ASN A 168 -11.18 13.03 -7.45
C ASN A 168 -10.12 14.14 -7.45
N ARG A 169 -9.55 14.47 -6.28
CA ARG A 169 -8.51 15.48 -6.16
C ARG A 169 -7.24 15.09 -6.91
N ILE A 170 -6.80 13.84 -6.77
CA ILE A 170 -5.64 13.31 -7.50
C ILE A 170 -5.82 13.48 -9.02
N VAL A 171 -6.98 13.09 -9.53
CA VAL A 171 -7.29 13.18 -10.97
C VAL A 171 -7.41 14.63 -11.45
N MET A 172 -8.14 15.47 -10.70
CA MET A 172 -8.39 16.87 -11.09
C MET A 172 -7.11 17.71 -11.14
N ASP A 173 -6.20 17.49 -10.20
CA ASP A 173 -4.97 18.28 -10.08
C ASP A 173 -3.77 17.60 -10.78
N GLY A 174 -3.97 16.41 -11.38
CA GLY A 174 -2.95 15.70 -12.16
C GLY A 174 -1.79 15.14 -11.33
N TYR A 175 -2.06 14.68 -10.11
CA TYR A 175 -1.03 14.03 -9.28
C TYR A 175 -0.78 12.59 -9.75
N ASP A 176 0.47 12.14 -9.67
CA ASP A 176 0.87 10.74 -9.93
C ASP A 176 0.69 9.82 -8.69
N THR A 177 0.20 10.38 -7.59
CA THR A 177 -0.03 9.67 -6.32
C THR A 177 -1.13 8.62 -6.48
N LYS A 178 -0.95 7.44 -5.86
CA LYS A 178 -1.96 6.39 -5.79
C LYS A 178 -2.55 6.26 -4.38
N ILE A 179 -3.81 5.88 -4.30
CA ILE A 179 -4.43 5.47 -3.04
C ILE A 179 -4.16 3.98 -2.86
N VAL A 180 -3.48 3.60 -1.76
CA VAL A 180 -3.32 2.22 -1.30
C VAL A 180 -4.20 2.02 -0.06
N ALA A 181 -5.48 1.78 -0.27
CA ALA A 181 -6.41 1.57 0.83
C ALA A 181 -5.99 0.37 1.70
N ALA A 182 -6.07 0.51 3.01
CA ALA A 182 -5.52 -0.44 3.97
C ALA A 182 -6.47 -0.72 5.15
N SER A 183 -6.10 -1.68 6.01
CA SER A 183 -6.87 -1.99 7.23
C SER A 183 -8.27 -2.53 6.93
N PHE A 184 -8.32 -3.64 6.20
CA PHE A 184 -9.56 -4.33 5.85
C PHE A 184 -9.91 -5.44 6.85
N LYS A 185 -11.21 -5.77 6.93
CA LYS A 185 -11.78 -6.91 7.68
C LYS A 185 -12.57 -7.88 6.82
N GLY A 186 -12.79 -7.56 5.56
CA GLY A 186 -13.49 -8.43 4.61
C GLY A 186 -13.39 -7.93 3.18
N VAL A 187 -13.71 -8.85 2.26
CA VAL A 187 -13.65 -8.62 0.81
C VAL A 187 -14.58 -7.49 0.34
N GLN A 188 -15.72 -7.33 1.03
CA GLN A 188 -16.66 -6.25 0.73
C GLN A 188 -15.99 -4.87 0.79
N GLN A 189 -15.23 -4.60 1.86
CA GLN A 189 -14.53 -3.32 2.00
C GLN A 189 -13.48 -3.10 0.89
N ILE A 190 -12.80 -4.18 0.44
CA ILE A 190 -11.84 -4.12 -0.67
C ILE A 190 -12.55 -3.74 -1.97
N ARG A 191 -13.66 -4.42 -2.29
CA ARG A 191 -14.47 -4.12 -3.47
C ARG A 191 -14.94 -2.66 -3.46
N ASP A 192 -15.45 -2.21 -2.32
CA ASP A 192 -15.96 -0.85 -2.18
C ASP A 192 -14.82 0.17 -2.33
N ALA A 193 -13.64 -0.08 -1.75
CA ALA A 193 -12.47 0.81 -1.95
C ALA A 193 -12.10 0.98 -3.43
N PHE A 194 -12.06 -0.10 -4.22
CA PHE A 194 -11.82 0.00 -5.66
C PHE A 194 -12.95 0.76 -6.39
N ASN A 195 -14.22 0.48 -6.06
CA ASN A 195 -15.37 1.13 -6.68
C ASN A 195 -15.40 2.65 -6.43
N TYR A 196 -14.86 3.10 -5.29
CA TYR A 196 -14.76 4.50 -4.92
C TYR A 196 -13.44 5.18 -5.35
N GLY A 197 -12.59 4.47 -6.10
CA GLY A 197 -11.47 5.07 -6.81
C GLY A 197 -10.09 4.80 -6.22
N ALA A 198 -9.94 3.88 -5.26
CA ALA A 198 -8.61 3.39 -4.90
C ALA A 198 -7.98 2.65 -6.09
N GLN A 199 -6.72 2.94 -6.42
CA GLN A 199 -5.97 2.23 -7.45
C GLN A 199 -5.32 0.98 -6.90
N SER A 200 -5.07 0.95 -5.59
CA SER A 200 -4.33 -0.09 -4.91
C SER A 200 -4.97 -0.41 -3.56
N ILE A 201 -4.86 -1.66 -3.14
CA ILE A 201 -5.21 -2.09 -1.79
C ILE A 201 -4.07 -2.88 -1.16
N THR A 202 -3.98 -2.85 0.17
CA THR A 202 -3.15 -3.79 0.91
C THR A 202 -3.94 -4.47 2.01
N ALA A 203 -3.94 -5.81 1.99
CA ALA A 203 -4.74 -6.64 2.87
C ALA A 203 -4.00 -7.89 3.33
N PRO A 204 -4.35 -8.46 4.51
CA PRO A 204 -3.89 -9.79 4.90
C PRO A 204 -4.26 -10.84 3.83
N VAL A 205 -3.36 -11.78 3.59
CA VAL A 205 -3.55 -12.86 2.60
C VAL A 205 -4.82 -13.66 2.88
N GLU A 206 -5.16 -13.89 4.15
CA GLU A 206 -6.41 -14.57 4.54
C GLU A 206 -7.67 -13.88 3.99
N ILE A 207 -7.70 -12.54 3.94
CA ILE A 207 -8.85 -11.79 3.40
C ILE A 207 -8.90 -11.98 1.88
N LEU A 208 -7.78 -11.94 1.19
CA LEU A 208 -7.72 -12.16 -0.26
C LEU A 208 -8.11 -13.60 -0.62
N LYS A 209 -7.71 -14.59 0.17
CA LYS A 209 -8.12 -16.00 -0.01
C LYS A 209 -9.65 -16.18 0.07
N GLN A 210 -10.36 -15.33 0.81
CA GLN A 210 -11.84 -15.41 0.89
C GLN A 210 -12.53 -15.14 -0.45
N ILE A 211 -11.88 -14.42 -1.38
CA ILE A 211 -12.43 -14.16 -2.72
C ILE A 211 -12.72 -15.48 -3.47
N PHE A 212 -11.91 -16.49 -3.22
CA PHE A 212 -11.99 -17.80 -3.88
C PHE A 212 -12.80 -18.84 -3.11
N LYS A 213 -13.16 -18.54 -1.85
CA LYS A 213 -13.97 -19.45 -1.00
C LYS A 213 -15.47 -19.32 -1.30
N ASN A 214 -15.88 -19.71 -2.50
CA ASN A 214 -17.29 -19.75 -2.89
C ASN A 214 -17.67 -21.18 -3.32
N PRO A 215 -18.58 -21.86 -2.59
CA PRO A 215 -19.01 -23.23 -2.92
C PRO A 215 -19.56 -23.38 -4.35
N SER A 216 -20.09 -22.29 -4.92
CA SER A 216 -20.56 -22.32 -6.31
C SER A 216 -19.43 -22.48 -7.34
N ILE A 217 -18.20 -22.08 -6.99
CA ILE A 217 -17.03 -22.28 -7.87
C ILE A 217 -16.69 -23.77 -7.91
N GLU A 218 -16.59 -24.41 -6.75
CA GLU A 218 -16.31 -25.85 -6.63
C GLU A 218 -17.36 -26.67 -7.39
N LYS A 219 -18.65 -26.36 -7.15
CA LYS A 219 -19.75 -26.99 -7.87
C LYS A 219 -19.66 -26.80 -9.39
N ALA A 220 -19.37 -25.61 -9.87
CA ALA A 220 -19.25 -25.34 -11.29
C ALA A 220 -18.06 -26.11 -11.92
N VAL A 221 -16.94 -26.23 -11.21
CA VAL A 221 -15.81 -27.07 -11.66
C VAL A 221 -16.18 -28.53 -11.74
N ASP A 222 -16.92 -29.05 -10.76
CA ASP A 222 -17.39 -30.43 -10.75
C ASP A 222 -18.41 -30.71 -11.88
N ASP A 223 -19.30 -29.76 -12.15
CA ASP A 223 -20.31 -29.85 -13.22
C ASP A 223 -19.67 -29.84 -14.66
N PHE A 224 -18.41 -29.40 -14.80
CA PHE A 224 -17.67 -29.38 -16.08
C PHE A 224 -16.83 -30.63 -16.32
N ASN A 225 -16.69 -31.53 -15.34
CA ASN A 225 -15.96 -32.79 -15.43
C ASN A 225 -16.92 -33.99 -15.56
#